data_3b2b388dd0bcbd3a0caceff81d33cea7
#
_entry.id   3b2b388dd0bcbd3a0caceff81d33cea7
#
_cell.length_a   1.000
_cell.length_b   1.000
_cell.length_c   1.000
_cell.angle_alpha   90.00
_cell.angle_beta   90.00
_cell.angle_gamma   90.00
#
_symmetry.space_group_name_H-M   'P 1'
#
loop_
_entity.id
_entity.type
_entity.pdbx_description
1 polymer ?
#
loop_
_entity_poly.entity_id
_entity_poly.type
_entity_poly.pdbx_seq_one_letter_code
_entity_poly.pdbx_strand_id
1 'polypeptide(L)'
;RRSSDLDKFPVIYGTSYQRNEEGQIVVDENGMPTLGENRVLGNVSPDFRMGFNTTFEFYKFRLSAVLDWKQGGCMYAGSVSTLDYYGVTQKSANYRKADHFYFEKPAVKQLADGSYAPNDIKISGENAYNYFDRLSTISEAGVYGSSFLKLREIALSYPVLNKSYLGVTVNVFARNLLLWSEMDNGIDPESSQGNNNMAGAFERFSLPGTSSYGFGITVKF
;
A
#
# COMPACT_ATOMS: atom_id res chain seq x y z
N ARG A 1 -33.17 3.21 -8.98
CA ARG A 1 -31.75 3.58 -8.77
C ARG A 1 -31.51 4.97 -9.32
N ARG A 2 -31.04 5.88 -8.52
CA ARG A 2 -30.65 7.22 -8.97
C ARG A 2 -29.38 7.12 -9.78
N SER A 3 -29.22 7.92 -10.83
CA SER A 3 -28.01 7.95 -11.66
C SER A 3 -26.75 8.37 -10.88
N SER A 4 -26.91 8.92 -9.68
CA SER A 4 -25.84 9.22 -8.71
C SER A 4 -25.26 7.98 -8.02
N ASP A 5 -25.90 6.82 -8.16
CA ASP A 5 -25.48 5.56 -7.54
C ASP A 5 -24.56 4.73 -8.46
N LEU A 6 -24.13 5.28 -9.59
CA LEU A 6 -23.14 4.68 -10.48
C LEU A 6 -21.74 5.01 -9.96
N ASP A 7 -21.25 4.17 -9.08
CA ASP A 7 -19.87 4.23 -8.64
C ASP A 7 -18.91 4.09 -9.82
N LYS A 8 -17.75 4.72 -9.70
CA LYS A 8 -16.67 4.54 -10.66
C LYS A 8 -16.25 3.07 -10.67
N PHE A 9 -16.16 2.45 -11.84
CA PHE A 9 -15.61 1.09 -12.01
C PHE A 9 -14.12 1.17 -12.34
N PRO A 10 -13.29 0.28 -11.78
CA PRO A 10 -13.57 -0.77 -10.80
C PRO A 10 -13.54 -0.26 -9.35
N VAL A 11 -14.37 -0.85 -8.48
CA VAL A 11 -14.44 -0.53 -7.05
C VAL A 11 -14.25 -1.78 -6.20
N ILE A 12 -13.75 -1.60 -4.98
CA ILE A 12 -13.71 -2.63 -3.93
C ILE A 12 -15.02 -2.53 -3.15
N TYR A 13 -15.78 -3.61 -3.09
CA TYR A 13 -17.03 -3.71 -2.38
C TYR A 13 -16.92 -4.78 -1.29
N GLY A 14 -17.33 -4.46 -0.07
CA GLY A 14 -17.21 -5.40 1.06
C GLY A 14 -17.77 -4.83 2.36
N THR A 15 -17.54 -5.57 3.45
CA THR A 15 -18.00 -5.20 4.79
C THR A 15 -17.22 -3.99 5.31
N SER A 16 -17.97 -2.99 5.81
CA SER A 16 -17.38 -1.78 6.42
C SER A 16 -17.32 -1.90 7.93
N TYR A 17 -16.65 -0.94 8.58
CA TYR A 17 -16.87 -0.68 9.99
C TYR A 17 -18.28 -0.14 10.22
N GLN A 18 -18.89 -0.54 11.34
CA GLN A 18 -20.16 0.10 11.78
C GLN A 18 -19.88 1.56 12.11
N ARG A 19 -20.82 2.42 11.70
CA ARG A 19 -20.75 3.86 11.93
C ARG A 19 -22.06 4.39 12.49
N ASN A 20 -21.95 5.44 13.31
CA ASN A 20 -23.11 6.22 13.73
C ASN A 20 -23.62 7.13 12.61
N GLU A 21 -24.67 7.90 12.88
CA GLU A 21 -25.28 8.83 11.90
C GLU A 21 -24.33 9.95 11.46
N GLU A 22 -23.31 10.27 12.27
CA GLU A 22 -22.26 11.25 11.95
C GLU A 22 -21.10 10.64 11.12
N GLY A 23 -21.15 9.33 10.82
CA GLY A 23 -20.14 8.62 10.05
C GLY A 23 -18.91 8.17 10.86
N GLN A 24 -18.91 8.34 12.19
CA GLN A 24 -17.82 7.92 13.06
C GLN A 24 -17.87 6.41 13.29
N ILE A 25 -16.70 5.75 13.32
CA ILE A 25 -16.60 4.30 13.59
C ILE A 25 -17.02 4.03 15.03
N VAL A 26 -17.87 3.03 15.22
CA VAL A 26 -18.35 2.62 16.55
C VAL A 26 -17.60 1.37 17.00
N VAL A 27 -17.10 1.40 18.26
CA VAL A 27 -16.52 0.23 18.91
C VAL A 27 -17.51 -0.34 19.95
N ASP A 28 -17.36 -1.63 20.24
CA ASP A 28 -18.13 -2.32 21.27
C ASP A 28 -17.61 -2.00 22.69
N GLU A 29 -18.23 -2.61 23.69
CA GLU A 29 -17.88 -2.46 25.11
C GLU A 29 -16.46 -2.91 25.46
N ASN A 30 -15.83 -3.70 24.59
CA ASN A 30 -14.44 -4.17 24.70
C ASN A 30 -13.46 -3.29 23.90
N GLY A 31 -13.92 -2.19 23.29
CA GLY A 31 -13.10 -1.31 22.46
C GLY A 31 -12.80 -1.86 21.07
N MET A 32 -13.42 -2.98 20.68
CA MET A 32 -13.20 -3.61 19.39
C MET A 32 -14.15 -3.02 18.33
N PRO A 33 -13.69 -2.88 17.06
CA PRO A 33 -14.55 -2.39 16.01
C PRO A 33 -15.67 -3.38 15.71
N THR A 34 -16.85 -2.85 15.38
CA THR A 34 -18.02 -3.64 15.03
C THR A 34 -18.20 -3.72 13.52
N LEU A 35 -18.76 -4.85 13.05
CA LEU A 35 -19.06 -5.10 11.66
C LEU A 35 -20.23 -4.24 11.21
N GLY A 36 -20.06 -3.48 10.15
CA GLY A 36 -21.09 -2.68 9.50
C GLY A 36 -21.64 -3.33 8.24
N GLU A 37 -22.35 -2.54 7.46
CA GLU A 37 -22.96 -2.97 6.21
C GLU A 37 -21.94 -3.10 5.08
N ASN A 38 -22.30 -3.89 4.06
CA ASN A 38 -21.57 -3.96 2.82
C ASN A 38 -21.73 -2.66 2.02
N ARG A 39 -20.61 -2.07 1.61
CA ARG A 39 -20.60 -0.85 0.80
C ARG A 39 -19.38 -0.77 -0.09
N VAL A 40 -19.32 0.22 -0.95
CA VAL A 40 -18.10 0.57 -1.69
C VAL A 40 -17.06 1.09 -0.69
N LEU A 41 -15.90 0.42 -0.65
CA LEU A 41 -14.80 0.71 0.27
C LEU A 41 -13.73 1.59 -0.37
N GLY A 42 -13.64 1.59 -1.70
CA GLY A 42 -12.71 2.43 -2.43
C GLY A 42 -12.74 2.17 -3.93
N ASN A 43 -12.15 3.10 -4.67
CA ASN A 43 -11.96 3.00 -6.12
C ASN A 43 -10.55 2.46 -6.40
N VAL A 44 -10.44 1.49 -7.30
CA VAL A 44 -9.15 0.89 -7.71
C VAL A 44 -8.38 1.79 -8.68
N SER A 45 -9.11 2.53 -9.52
CA SER A 45 -8.51 3.41 -10.52
C SER A 45 -7.76 4.56 -9.87
N PRO A 46 -6.51 4.85 -10.28
CA PRO A 46 -5.80 6.02 -9.82
C PRO A 46 -6.43 7.30 -10.40
N ASP A 47 -6.20 8.42 -9.72
CA ASP A 47 -6.56 9.75 -10.23
C ASP A 47 -5.68 10.10 -11.44
N PHE A 48 -4.38 9.78 -11.33
CA PHE A 48 -3.43 9.87 -12.45
C PHE A 48 -2.22 8.96 -12.26
N ARG A 49 -1.51 8.73 -13.36
CA ARG A 49 -0.19 8.11 -13.38
C ARG A 49 0.75 8.91 -14.28
N MET A 50 1.95 9.19 -13.81
CA MET A 50 2.98 9.94 -14.52
C MET A 50 4.31 9.22 -14.51
N GLY A 51 4.98 9.19 -15.68
CA GLY A 51 6.35 8.71 -15.83
C GLY A 51 7.27 9.90 -16.13
N PHE A 52 8.39 9.99 -15.41
CA PHE A 52 9.43 10.97 -15.66
C PHE A 52 10.69 10.27 -16.09
N ASN A 53 11.13 10.54 -17.33
CA ASN A 53 12.40 10.09 -17.86
C ASN A 53 13.32 11.30 -17.96
N THR A 54 14.46 11.27 -17.30
CA THR A 54 15.44 12.34 -17.35
C THR A 54 16.82 11.79 -17.67
N THR A 55 17.58 12.60 -18.42
CA THR A 55 18.99 12.33 -18.70
C THR A 55 19.77 13.60 -18.46
N PHE A 56 20.79 13.53 -17.62
CA PHE A 56 21.68 14.62 -17.32
C PHE A 56 23.08 14.27 -17.79
N GLU A 57 23.68 15.13 -18.62
CA GLU A 57 25.03 14.97 -19.14
C GLU A 57 25.94 16.06 -18.54
N PHE A 58 27.01 15.60 -17.89
CA PHE A 58 28.00 16.48 -17.28
C PHE A 58 29.41 15.98 -17.62
N TYR A 59 30.19 16.78 -18.33
CA TYR A 59 31.45 16.37 -18.94
C TYR A 59 31.27 15.12 -19.81
N LYS A 60 31.83 13.97 -19.32
CA LYS A 60 31.72 12.67 -19.98
C LYS A 60 30.73 11.74 -19.29
N PHE A 61 30.15 12.15 -18.16
CA PHE A 61 29.16 11.36 -17.45
C PHE A 61 27.78 11.59 -18.04
N ARG A 62 27.05 10.50 -18.19
CA ARG A 62 25.62 10.53 -18.52
C ARG A 62 24.86 9.79 -17.45
N LEU A 63 24.06 10.53 -16.67
CA LEU A 63 23.15 10.01 -15.66
C LEU A 63 21.76 9.98 -16.24
N SER A 64 21.09 8.83 -16.21
CA SER A 64 19.68 8.70 -16.55
C SER A 64 18.89 8.19 -15.36
N ALA A 65 17.65 8.67 -15.20
CA ALA A 65 16.74 8.21 -14.17
C ALA A 65 15.32 8.09 -14.73
N VAL A 66 14.60 7.06 -14.27
CA VAL A 66 13.20 6.81 -14.58
C VAL A 66 12.42 6.77 -13.29
N LEU A 67 11.48 7.70 -13.14
CA LEU A 67 10.55 7.79 -12.03
C LEU A 67 9.14 7.47 -12.51
N ASP A 68 8.37 6.78 -11.67
CA ASP A 68 6.97 6.44 -11.91
C ASP A 68 6.15 6.86 -10.69
N TRP A 69 5.17 7.73 -10.90
CA TRP A 69 4.27 8.24 -9.88
C TRP A 69 2.83 7.86 -10.19
N LYS A 70 2.23 7.14 -9.27
CA LYS A 70 0.80 6.84 -9.23
C LYS A 70 0.17 7.59 -8.07
N GLN A 71 -0.90 8.33 -8.31
CA GLN A 71 -1.68 9.01 -7.28
C GLN A 71 -3.09 8.48 -7.25
N GLY A 72 -3.60 8.18 -6.04
CA GLY A 72 -4.94 7.67 -5.82
C GLY A 72 -5.06 6.16 -6.11
N GLY A 73 -6.29 5.68 -6.00
CA GLY A 73 -6.64 4.28 -6.05
C GLY A 73 -6.48 3.58 -4.70
N CYS A 74 -7.17 2.44 -4.56
CA CYS A 74 -7.12 1.58 -3.38
C CYS A 74 -6.80 0.14 -3.78
N MET A 75 -6.24 -0.61 -2.82
CA MET A 75 -5.97 -2.04 -2.94
C MET A 75 -6.36 -2.75 -1.64
N TYR A 76 -6.91 -3.95 -1.76
CA TYR A 76 -7.10 -4.84 -0.62
C TYR A 76 -5.83 -5.68 -0.42
N ALA A 77 -5.19 -5.50 0.74
CA ALA A 77 -3.95 -6.20 1.12
C ALA A 77 -4.27 -7.49 1.89
N GLY A 78 -4.66 -8.54 1.19
CA GLY A 78 -5.08 -9.81 1.79
C GLY A 78 -3.95 -10.54 2.50
N SER A 79 -2.69 -10.39 2.07
CA SER A 79 -1.54 -10.94 2.77
C SER A 79 -1.39 -10.36 4.16
N VAL A 80 -1.47 -9.03 4.31
CA VAL A 80 -1.35 -8.35 5.60
C VAL A 80 -2.47 -8.79 6.53
N SER A 81 -3.73 -8.76 6.05
CA SER A 81 -4.89 -9.21 6.83
C SER A 81 -4.73 -10.64 7.33
N THR A 82 -4.26 -11.55 6.47
CA THR A 82 -4.03 -12.96 6.84
C THR A 82 -2.87 -13.10 7.85
N LEU A 83 -1.75 -12.42 7.62
CA LEU A 83 -0.59 -12.48 8.50
C LEU A 83 -0.87 -11.86 9.88
N ASP A 84 -1.65 -10.79 9.94
CA ASP A 84 -2.12 -10.18 11.18
C ASP A 84 -3.03 -11.13 11.95
N TYR A 85 -3.98 -11.78 11.27
CA TYR A 85 -4.86 -12.80 11.84
C TYR A 85 -4.06 -13.95 12.48
N TYR A 86 -3.07 -14.49 11.78
CA TYR A 86 -2.20 -15.54 12.33
C TYR A 86 -1.16 -15.04 13.33
N GLY A 87 -1.09 -13.73 13.56
CA GLY A 87 -0.22 -13.15 14.58
C GLY A 87 1.27 -13.16 14.26
N VAL A 88 1.65 -13.22 12.97
CA VAL A 88 3.06 -13.34 12.53
C VAL A 88 3.66 -12.03 12.03
N THR A 89 2.91 -10.92 12.06
CA THR A 89 3.42 -9.58 11.75
C THR A 89 4.10 -8.94 12.96
N GLN A 90 4.99 -7.96 12.69
CA GLN A 90 5.56 -7.13 13.76
C GLN A 90 4.47 -6.36 14.51
N LYS A 91 3.44 -5.88 13.82
CA LYS A 91 2.27 -5.20 14.39
C LYS A 91 1.56 -6.11 15.41
N SER A 92 1.20 -7.32 15.02
CA SER A 92 0.52 -8.27 15.91
C SER A 92 1.40 -8.69 17.10
N ALA A 93 2.72 -8.81 16.90
CA ALA A 93 3.66 -9.10 17.96
C ALA A 93 3.76 -7.94 18.98
N ASN A 94 3.74 -6.69 18.51
CA ASN A 94 3.77 -5.52 19.36
C ASN A 94 2.49 -5.42 20.22
N TYR A 95 1.32 -5.71 19.65
CA TYR A 95 0.05 -5.69 20.35
C TYR A 95 -0.01 -6.77 21.45
N ARG A 96 0.46 -7.99 21.17
CA ARG A 96 0.54 -9.06 22.18
C ARG A 96 1.49 -8.77 23.32
N LYS A 97 2.53 -7.96 23.11
CA LYS A 97 3.52 -7.59 24.16
C LYS A 97 3.10 -6.37 24.95
N ALA A 98 2.16 -5.59 24.44
CA ALA A 98 1.68 -4.41 25.13
C ALA A 98 0.80 -4.81 26.33
N ASP A 99 0.90 -4.06 27.45
CA ASP A 99 -0.04 -4.19 28.56
C ASP A 99 -1.46 -3.92 28.08
N HIS A 100 -1.63 -2.86 27.29
CA HIS A 100 -2.88 -2.54 26.61
C HIS A 100 -2.61 -1.72 25.34
N PHE A 101 -3.63 -1.67 24.46
CA PHE A 101 -3.65 -0.84 23.27
C PHE A 101 -5.08 -0.33 23.01
N TYR A 102 -5.25 0.54 22.04
CA TYR A 102 -6.54 1.07 21.60
C TYR A 102 -6.80 0.68 20.15
N PHE A 103 -8.05 0.72 19.75
CA PHE A 103 -8.38 0.64 18.32
C PHE A 103 -7.67 1.77 17.57
N GLU A 104 -6.97 1.42 16.50
CA GLU A 104 -5.99 2.28 15.82
C GLU A 104 -6.58 3.48 15.04
N LYS A 105 -7.88 3.42 14.73
CA LYS A 105 -8.56 4.50 14.00
C LYS A 105 -9.39 5.36 14.97
N PRO A 106 -9.62 6.65 14.63
CA PRO A 106 -10.56 7.46 15.39
C PRO A 106 -11.93 6.79 15.46
N ALA A 107 -12.44 6.57 16.67
CA ALA A 107 -13.68 5.87 16.91
C ALA A 107 -14.43 6.44 18.11
N VAL A 108 -15.69 6.09 18.23
CA VAL A 108 -16.57 6.44 19.36
C VAL A 108 -17.14 5.17 20.00
N LYS A 109 -17.40 5.26 21.31
CA LYS A 109 -18.15 4.27 22.07
C LYS A 109 -19.57 4.79 22.30
N GLN A 110 -20.55 3.90 22.29
CA GLN A 110 -21.92 4.25 22.66
C GLN A 110 -22.07 4.23 24.18
N LEU A 111 -22.70 5.26 24.72
CA LEU A 111 -23.01 5.36 26.15
C LEU A 111 -24.39 4.74 26.46
N ALA A 112 -24.67 4.51 27.74
CA ALA A 112 -25.92 3.89 28.18
C ALA A 112 -27.18 4.69 27.84
N ASP A 113 -27.05 6.01 27.67
CA ASP A 113 -28.13 6.91 27.23
C ASP A 113 -28.34 6.94 25.70
N GLY A 114 -27.54 6.16 24.95
CA GLY A 114 -27.55 6.10 23.50
C GLY A 114 -26.69 7.15 22.80
N SER A 115 -26.12 8.10 23.52
CA SER A 115 -25.18 9.10 22.96
C SER A 115 -23.82 8.48 22.67
N TYR A 116 -22.93 9.23 21.99
CA TYR A 116 -21.59 8.78 21.62
C TYR A 116 -20.51 9.65 22.28
N ALA A 117 -19.43 9.01 22.73
CA ALA A 117 -18.24 9.66 23.25
C ALA A 117 -16.97 9.12 22.57
N PRO A 118 -15.86 9.86 22.53
CA PRO A 118 -14.59 9.37 22.02
C PRO A 118 -14.20 8.03 22.65
N ASN A 119 -13.64 7.13 21.87
CA ASN A 119 -13.18 5.83 22.37
C ASN A 119 -11.95 5.98 23.28
N ASP A 120 -12.10 5.57 24.53
CA ASP A 120 -11.05 5.50 25.56
C ASP A 120 -10.91 4.09 26.15
N ILE A 121 -11.55 3.09 25.50
CA ILE A 121 -11.57 1.71 25.99
C ILE A 121 -10.24 1.04 25.66
N LYS A 122 -9.56 0.57 26.70
CA LYS A 122 -8.31 -0.17 26.60
C LYS A 122 -8.56 -1.63 26.26
N ILE A 123 -7.85 -2.14 25.27
CA ILE A 123 -7.84 -3.55 24.91
C ILE A 123 -6.59 -4.17 25.51
N SER A 124 -6.71 -5.23 26.31
CA SER A 124 -5.55 -5.94 26.86
C SER A 124 -4.75 -6.61 25.75
N GLY A 125 -3.42 -6.67 25.86
CA GLY A 125 -2.55 -7.38 24.94
C GLY A 125 -2.88 -8.88 24.82
N GLU A 126 -3.45 -9.49 25.86
CA GLU A 126 -3.94 -10.89 25.83
C GLU A 126 -5.10 -11.05 24.83
N ASN A 127 -5.87 -9.99 24.58
CA ASN A 127 -6.97 -9.98 23.61
C ASN A 127 -6.53 -9.60 22.18
N ALA A 128 -5.23 -9.48 21.91
CA ALA A 128 -4.73 -9.11 20.57
C ALA A 128 -5.17 -10.11 19.50
N TYR A 129 -5.26 -11.42 19.82
CA TYR A 129 -5.79 -12.40 18.87
C TYR A 129 -7.25 -12.09 18.49
N ASN A 130 -8.11 -11.88 19.48
CA ASN A 130 -9.53 -11.57 19.26
C ASN A 130 -9.71 -10.26 18.47
N TYR A 131 -8.82 -9.29 18.68
CA TYR A 131 -8.80 -8.05 17.94
C TYR A 131 -8.49 -8.28 16.44
N PHE A 132 -7.45 -9.02 16.10
CA PHE A 132 -7.10 -9.32 14.72
C PHE A 132 -8.10 -10.28 14.05
N ASP A 133 -8.68 -11.21 14.80
CA ASP A 133 -9.79 -12.04 14.33
C ASP A 133 -10.99 -11.17 13.93
N ARG A 134 -11.37 -10.22 14.77
CA ARG A 134 -12.43 -9.26 14.47
C ARG A 134 -12.09 -8.43 13.24
N LEU A 135 -10.88 -7.89 13.11
CA LEU A 135 -10.46 -7.12 11.94
C LEU A 135 -10.52 -7.95 10.66
N SER A 136 -10.22 -9.24 10.70
CA SER A 136 -10.26 -10.13 9.54
C SER A 136 -11.66 -10.28 8.94
N THR A 137 -12.71 -10.05 9.72
CA THR A 137 -14.11 -10.10 9.27
C THR A 137 -14.57 -8.80 8.60
N ILE A 138 -13.82 -7.71 8.76
CA ILE A 138 -14.14 -6.39 8.24
C ILE A 138 -13.26 -6.09 7.03
N SER A 139 -13.82 -6.19 5.82
CA SER A 139 -13.06 -5.98 4.57
C SER A 139 -12.40 -4.59 4.51
N GLU A 140 -13.04 -3.56 5.07
CA GLU A 140 -12.49 -2.20 5.12
C GLU A 140 -11.16 -2.12 5.88
N ALA A 141 -10.90 -3.02 6.83
CA ALA A 141 -9.64 -3.07 7.58
C ALA A 141 -8.43 -3.42 6.69
N GLY A 142 -8.66 -4.17 5.61
CA GLY A 142 -7.63 -4.58 4.66
C GLY A 142 -7.50 -3.68 3.43
N VAL A 143 -8.30 -2.61 3.32
CA VAL A 143 -8.23 -1.67 2.17
C VAL A 143 -7.29 -0.51 2.49
N TYR A 144 -6.30 -0.32 1.62
CA TYR A 144 -5.28 0.72 1.74
C TYR A 144 -5.25 1.59 0.49
N GLY A 145 -4.85 2.86 0.64
CA GLY A 145 -4.48 3.71 -0.48
C GLY A 145 -3.27 3.14 -1.22
N SER A 146 -3.29 3.19 -2.55
CA SER A 146 -2.25 2.56 -3.39
C SER A 146 -1.40 3.57 -4.17
N SER A 147 -1.33 4.81 -3.69
CA SER A 147 -0.43 5.83 -4.23
C SER A 147 1.02 5.46 -4.00
N PHE A 148 1.88 5.73 -4.97
CA PHE A 148 3.30 5.49 -4.83
C PHE A 148 4.15 6.38 -5.74
N LEU A 149 5.42 6.53 -5.36
CA LEU A 149 6.50 7.06 -6.20
C LEU A 149 7.63 6.02 -6.23
N LYS A 150 7.99 5.54 -7.43
CA LYS A 150 9.06 4.56 -7.64
C LYS A 150 10.21 5.14 -8.44
N LEU A 151 11.44 4.88 -7.99
CA LEU A 151 12.64 5.00 -8.81
C LEU A 151 12.85 3.68 -9.57
N ARG A 152 12.34 3.63 -10.82
CA ARG A 152 12.36 2.43 -11.66
C ARG A 152 13.76 2.05 -12.11
N GLU A 153 14.52 3.06 -12.52
CA GLU A 153 15.89 2.86 -12.99
C GLU A 153 16.71 4.10 -12.71
N ILE A 154 17.95 3.90 -12.32
CA ILE A 154 19.02 4.89 -12.36
C ILE A 154 20.21 4.24 -13.04
N ALA A 155 20.80 4.93 -14.01
CA ALA A 155 21.97 4.43 -14.73
C ALA A 155 22.99 5.54 -14.92
N LEU A 156 24.27 5.19 -14.73
CA LEU A 156 25.41 6.05 -14.95
C LEU A 156 26.30 5.45 -16.04
N SER A 157 26.56 6.23 -17.06
CA SER A 157 27.42 5.83 -18.18
C SER A 157 28.65 6.73 -18.26
N TYR A 158 29.79 6.13 -18.56
CA TYR A 158 31.06 6.85 -18.73
C TYR A 158 31.86 6.29 -19.92
N PRO A 159 32.21 7.09 -20.94
CA PRO A 159 33.06 6.68 -22.04
C PRO A 159 34.52 6.67 -21.58
N VAL A 160 35.05 5.49 -21.29
CA VAL A 160 36.43 5.27 -20.87
C VAL A 160 37.39 5.54 -22.00
N LEU A 161 37.03 5.13 -23.21
CA LEU A 161 37.80 5.34 -24.42
C LEU A 161 36.88 5.86 -25.53
N ASN A 162 37.31 6.91 -26.22
CA ASN A 162 36.61 7.49 -27.34
C ASN A 162 37.59 7.92 -28.44
N LYS A 163 38.00 6.99 -29.27
CA LYS A 163 38.84 7.20 -30.46
C LYS A 163 38.06 6.91 -31.73
N SER A 164 38.53 7.42 -32.85
CA SER A 164 37.84 7.27 -34.13
C SER A 164 37.62 5.81 -34.57
N TYR A 165 38.47 4.89 -34.13
CA TYR A 165 38.44 3.47 -34.47
C TYR A 165 37.99 2.57 -33.29
N LEU A 166 37.85 3.09 -32.09
CA LEU A 166 37.44 2.31 -30.94
C LEU A 166 36.81 3.19 -29.87
N GLY A 167 35.59 2.89 -29.52
CA GLY A 167 34.86 3.51 -28.38
C GLY A 167 34.56 2.46 -27.30
N VAL A 168 34.82 2.77 -26.05
CA VAL A 168 34.47 1.90 -24.91
C VAL A 168 33.71 2.72 -23.90
N THR A 169 32.48 2.31 -23.59
CA THR A 169 31.63 2.93 -22.56
C THR A 169 31.28 1.91 -21.50
N VAL A 170 31.46 2.30 -20.25
CA VAL A 170 31.05 1.51 -19.09
C VAL A 170 29.72 2.08 -18.55
N ASN A 171 28.78 1.20 -18.23
CA ASN A 171 27.47 1.53 -17.68
C ASN A 171 27.26 0.79 -16.36
N VAL A 172 26.77 1.50 -15.36
CA VAL A 172 26.31 0.92 -14.09
C VAL A 172 24.85 1.30 -13.91
N PHE A 173 24.02 0.36 -13.53
CA PHE A 173 22.60 0.63 -13.35
C PHE A 173 22.01 -0.09 -12.13
N ALA A 174 20.96 0.49 -11.59
CA ALA A 174 20.11 -0.12 -10.57
C ALA A 174 18.65 0.06 -10.97
N ARG A 175 17.85 -0.98 -10.75
CA ARG A 175 16.40 -0.98 -11.04
C ARG A 175 15.58 -1.27 -9.81
N ASN A 176 14.39 -0.68 -9.74
CA ASN A 176 13.46 -0.79 -8.60
C ASN A 176 14.15 -0.48 -7.27
N LEU A 177 14.95 0.59 -7.26
CA LEU A 177 15.82 0.91 -6.14
C LEU A 177 15.06 1.48 -4.95
N LEU A 178 14.09 2.34 -5.20
CA LEU A 178 13.34 3.04 -4.16
C LEU A 178 11.84 2.97 -4.46
N LEU A 179 11.09 2.75 -3.38
CA LEU A 179 9.64 2.82 -3.35
C LEU A 179 9.21 3.69 -2.16
N TRP A 180 8.49 4.76 -2.44
CA TRP A 180 7.70 5.50 -1.46
C TRP A 180 6.23 5.19 -1.73
N SER A 181 5.53 4.67 -0.75
CA SER A 181 4.16 4.21 -0.88
C SER A 181 3.30 4.71 0.27
N GLU A 182 2.04 4.98 -0.02
CA GLU A 182 1.00 5.20 0.99
C GLU A 182 0.72 3.92 1.81
N MET A 183 1.02 2.74 1.22
CA MET A 183 0.96 1.46 1.91
C MET A 183 2.23 1.27 2.74
N ASP A 184 2.16 1.52 4.03
CA ASP A 184 3.27 1.36 5.00
C ASP A 184 3.35 -0.04 5.63
N ASN A 185 2.66 -1.00 5.04
CA ASN A 185 2.50 -2.37 5.53
C ASN A 185 3.46 -3.39 4.90
N GLY A 186 4.45 -2.92 4.13
CA GLY A 186 5.46 -3.76 3.46
C GLY A 186 5.01 -4.39 2.14
N ILE A 187 3.79 -4.14 1.69
CA ILE A 187 3.28 -4.60 0.38
C ILE A 187 3.63 -3.57 -0.70
N ASP A 188 4.12 -4.08 -1.83
CA ASP A 188 4.29 -3.26 -3.03
C ASP A 188 2.92 -3.03 -3.69
N PRO A 189 2.47 -1.76 -3.88
CA PRO A 189 1.18 -1.45 -4.51
C PRO A 189 1.00 -1.97 -5.94
N GLU A 190 2.04 -2.48 -6.55
CA GLU A 190 1.97 -3.13 -7.86
C GLU A 190 1.95 -4.66 -7.79
N SER A 191 2.18 -5.25 -6.61
CA SER A 191 2.06 -6.69 -6.37
C SER A 191 0.59 -7.08 -6.29
N SER A 192 -0.11 -7.12 -7.41
CA SER A 192 -1.53 -7.47 -7.47
C SER A 192 -1.76 -8.82 -8.13
N GLN A 193 -2.84 -9.48 -7.72
CA GLN A 193 -3.34 -10.66 -8.42
C GLN A 193 -4.23 -10.24 -9.60
N GLY A 194 -4.01 -10.90 -10.74
CA GLY A 194 -4.84 -10.74 -11.94
C GLY A 194 -4.33 -9.71 -12.94
N ASN A 195 -4.69 -9.93 -14.20
CA ASN A 195 -4.26 -9.17 -15.37
C ASN A 195 -5.45 -8.54 -16.11
N ASN A 196 -6.62 -8.54 -15.50
CA ASN A 196 -7.85 -7.99 -16.07
C ASN A 196 -8.12 -6.55 -15.55
N ASN A 197 -9.30 -6.04 -15.82
CA ASN A 197 -9.73 -4.71 -15.39
C ASN A 197 -9.72 -4.50 -13.86
N MET A 198 -9.57 -5.57 -13.07
CA MET A 198 -9.41 -5.55 -11.61
C MET A 198 -7.92 -5.65 -11.19
N ALA A 199 -6.98 -5.61 -12.13
CA ALA A 199 -5.55 -5.57 -11.82
C ALA A 199 -5.25 -4.36 -10.92
N GLY A 200 -4.58 -4.61 -9.79
CA GLY A 200 -4.34 -3.60 -8.76
C GLY A 200 -5.38 -3.56 -7.62
N ALA A 201 -6.50 -4.29 -7.73
CA ALA A 201 -7.53 -4.29 -6.69
C ALA A 201 -7.20 -5.17 -5.48
N PHE A 202 -6.54 -6.30 -5.72
CA PHE A 202 -6.29 -7.32 -4.70
C PHE A 202 -4.84 -7.79 -4.71
N GLU A 203 -4.26 -7.85 -3.54
CA GLU A 203 -3.00 -8.53 -3.27
C GLU A 203 -3.26 -9.67 -2.28
N ARG A 204 -2.75 -10.86 -2.56
CA ARG A 204 -2.74 -11.99 -1.62
C ARG A 204 -1.59 -12.92 -1.95
N PHE A 205 -0.54 -12.89 -1.11
CA PHE A 205 0.68 -13.69 -1.26
C PHE A 205 1.32 -13.56 -2.65
N SER A 206 1.24 -12.38 -3.25
CA SER A 206 1.92 -12.05 -4.49
C SER A 206 3.42 -11.88 -4.23
N LEU A 207 4.25 -12.30 -5.20
CA LEU A 207 5.69 -12.11 -5.07
C LEU A 207 6.02 -10.62 -5.12
N PRO A 208 6.84 -10.10 -4.21
CA PRO A 208 7.27 -8.70 -4.23
C PRO A 208 8.16 -8.43 -5.46
N GLY A 209 8.16 -7.17 -5.89
CA GLY A 209 9.09 -6.70 -6.90
C GLY A 209 10.54 -6.84 -6.42
N THR A 210 11.45 -7.20 -7.32
CA THR A 210 12.88 -7.34 -7.02
C THR A 210 13.66 -6.12 -7.44
N SER A 211 14.64 -5.70 -6.63
CA SER A 211 15.67 -4.75 -7.04
C SER A 211 16.77 -5.48 -7.78
N SER A 212 17.33 -4.87 -8.82
CA SER A 212 18.45 -5.42 -9.56
C SER A 212 19.53 -4.39 -9.77
N TYR A 213 20.78 -4.87 -9.77
CA TYR A 213 21.98 -4.07 -10.00
C TYR A 213 22.79 -4.72 -11.10
N GLY A 214 23.38 -3.92 -11.94
CA GLY A 214 24.20 -4.46 -12.99
C GLY A 214 25.21 -3.48 -13.55
N PHE A 215 26.15 -4.01 -14.32
CA PHE A 215 27.07 -3.22 -15.12
C PHE A 215 27.12 -3.76 -16.55
N GLY A 216 27.46 -2.91 -17.48
CA GLY A 216 27.62 -3.25 -18.87
C GLY A 216 28.83 -2.53 -19.47
N ILE A 217 29.41 -3.14 -20.51
CA ILE A 217 30.48 -2.54 -21.30
C ILE A 217 29.97 -2.53 -22.75
N THR A 218 29.96 -1.35 -23.35
CA THR A 218 29.64 -1.18 -24.79
C THR A 218 30.91 -0.87 -25.54
N VAL A 219 31.22 -1.66 -26.53
CA VAL A 219 32.37 -1.47 -27.42
C VAL A 219 31.86 -1.13 -28.82
N LYS A 220 32.41 -0.06 -29.43
CA LYS A 220 32.13 0.38 -30.78
C LYS A 220 33.44 0.40 -31.56
N PHE A 221 33.46 -0.18 -32.74
CA PHE A 221 34.57 -0.20 -33.70
C PHE A 221 34.11 0.16 -35.10
#